data_9fe5aec59d146912ea5a54eea5d6c5af
#
_entry.id   9fe5aec59d146912ea5a54eea5d6c5af
#
_cell.length_a   1.000
_cell.length_b   1.000
_cell.length_c   1.000
_cell.angle_alpha   90.00
_cell.angle_beta   90.00
_cell.angle_gamma   90.00
#
_symmetry.space_group_name_H-M   'P 1'
#
loop_
_entity.id
_entity.type
_entity.pdbx_description
1 polymer ?
#
loop_
_entity_poly.entity_id
_entity_poly.type
_entity_poly.pdbx_seq_one_letter_code
_entity_poly.pdbx_strand_id
1 'polypeptide(L)'
;ARVEGRLRAINSFAPIQRCQQSQVAVGDVLELRAFDLQRTLEMDDGFLDTDAEHEHDASVSSLAIVQPGEVDAELLEGWIGDLLRDRGADIFRTKGILAIAGSPKKCVFQGVHMIFNSALGGEWAEGEPRESRLVFIGKNLQHEELRAGFSACLATPQLDAQRRAALRFEVGAHVQCKVAPDEWAKGRVVA
;
A
#
# COMPACT_ATOMS: atom_id res chain seq x y z
N ALA A 1 -17.27 -11.56 -19.28
CA ALA A 1 -18.74 -11.66 -19.29
C ALA A 1 -19.40 -11.08 -18.04
N ARG A 2 -19.15 -11.61 -16.83
CA ARG A 2 -19.83 -11.15 -15.58
C ARG A 2 -19.53 -9.68 -15.24
N VAL A 3 -18.24 -9.26 -15.32
CA VAL A 3 -17.81 -7.88 -15.04
C VAL A 3 -18.41 -6.92 -16.06
N GLU A 4 -18.35 -7.25 -17.33
CA GLU A 4 -18.92 -6.42 -18.39
C GLU A 4 -20.44 -6.25 -18.27
N GLY A 5 -21.14 -7.30 -17.86
CA GLY A 5 -22.58 -7.23 -17.59
C GLY A 5 -22.89 -6.20 -16.48
N ARG A 6 -22.08 -6.18 -15.41
CA ARG A 6 -22.24 -5.18 -14.34
C ARG A 6 -21.89 -3.75 -14.81
N LEU A 7 -20.82 -3.59 -15.60
CA LEU A 7 -20.47 -2.29 -16.18
C LEU A 7 -21.56 -1.76 -17.10
N ARG A 8 -22.15 -2.63 -17.93
CA ARG A 8 -23.26 -2.27 -18.82
C ARG A 8 -24.55 -1.88 -18.06
N ALA A 9 -24.77 -2.46 -16.88
CA ALA A 9 -25.88 -2.07 -16.01
C ALA A 9 -25.70 -0.65 -15.43
N ILE A 10 -24.45 -0.20 -15.25
CA ILE A 10 -24.12 1.16 -14.76
C ILE A 10 -24.11 2.14 -15.93
N ASN A 11 -23.47 1.79 -17.04
CA ASN A 11 -23.40 2.62 -18.24
C ASN A 11 -23.50 1.74 -19.49
N SER A 12 -24.67 1.74 -20.11
CA SER A 12 -24.97 0.91 -21.29
C SER A 12 -24.32 1.45 -22.58
N PHE A 13 -24.00 2.73 -22.62
CA PHE A 13 -23.54 3.42 -23.84
C PHE A 13 -22.00 3.42 -23.98
N ALA A 14 -21.27 3.46 -22.87
CA ALA A 14 -19.81 3.54 -22.93
C ALA A 14 -19.20 2.33 -23.65
N PRO A 15 -18.31 2.53 -24.64
CA PRO A 15 -17.56 1.43 -25.25
C PRO A 15 -16.66 0.77 -24.21
N ILE A 16 -16.55 -0.55 -24.27
CA ILE A 16 -15.65 -1.31 -23.38
C ILE A 16 -14.45 -1.77 -24.20
N GLN A 17 -13.28 -1.26 -23.86
CA GLN A 17 -11.99 -1.68 -24.41
C GLN A 17 -11.33 -2.67 -23.45
N ARG A 18 -10.96 -3.85 -23.95
CA ARG A 18 -10.17 -4.81 -23.15
C ARG A 18 -8.69 -4.59 -23.38
N CYS A 19 -7.94 -4.45 -22.31
CA CYS A 19 -6.49 -4.33 -22.38
C CYS A 19 -5.82 -5.19 -21.30
N GLN A 20 -4.53 -5.42 -21.44
CA GLN A 20 -3.69 -6.10 -20.45
C GLN A 20 -2.49 -5.22 -20.15
N GLN A 21 -2.12 -5.10 -18.87
CA GLN A 21 -1.00 -4.26 -18.43
C GLN A 21 -1.11 -2.80 -18.93
N SER A 22 -2.33 -2.29 -19.06
CA SER A 22 -2.65 -0.95 -19.62
C SER A 22 -2.15 -0.73 -21.05
N GLN A 23 -1.89 -1.79 -21.80
CA GLN A 23 -1.51 -1.70 -23.21
C GLN A 23 -2.75 -1.44 -24.04
N VAL A 24 -2.90 -0.20 -24.48
CA VAL A 24 -4.01 0.30 -25.30
C VAL A 24 -3.48 1.39 -26.22
N ALA A 25 -4.01 1.48 -27.45
CA ALA A 25 -3.61 2.56 -28.35
C ALA A 25 -4.10 3.91 -27.80
N VAL A 26 -3.27 4.93 -27.86
CA VAL A 26 -3.59 6.27 -27.30
C VAL A 26 -4.87 6.83 -27.93
N GLY A 27 -5.09 6.64 -29.26
CA GLY A 27 -6.29 7.07 -29.95
C GLY A 27 -7.59 6.37 -29.51
N ASP A 28 -7.47 5.22 -28.81
CA ASP A 28 -8.63 4.50 -28.29
C ASP A 28 -9.12 5.06 -26.94
N VAL A 29 -8.36 5.97 -26.32
CA VAL A 29 -8.69 6.56 -25.01
C VAL A 29 -8.68 8.09 -25.01
N LEU A 30 -8.08 8.73 -26.01
CA LEU A 30 -8.07 10.20 -26.17
C LEU A 30 -8.93 10.63 -27.35
N GLU A 31 -9.43 11.86 -27.28
CA GLU A 31 -10.21 12.54 -28.35
C GLU A 31 -11.48 11.79 -28.79
N LEU A 32 -12.01 10.93 -27.94
CA LEU A 32 -13.19 10.10 -28.23
C LEU A 32 -14.46 10.93 -28.46
N ARG A 33 -14.46 12.20 -28.04
CA ARG A 33 -15.64 13.11 -28.09
C ARG A 33 -16.89 12.41 -27.55
N ALA A 34 -16.69 11.58 -26.50
CA ALA A 34 -17.73 10.70 -25.97
C ALA A 34 -18.76 11.43 -25.09
N PHE A 35 -18.43 12.66 -24.67
CA PHE A 35 -19.36 13.50 -23.93
C PHE A 35 -20.45 14.04 -24.85
N ASP A 36 -21.68 13.78 -24.49
CA ASP A 36 -22.88 14.33 -25.15
C ASP A 36 -23.83 14.82 -24.05
N LEU A 37 -24.04 16.13 -24.00
CA LEU A 37 -24.83 16.76 -22.92
C LEU A 37 -26.28 16.29 -22.95
N GLN A 38 -26.90 16.12 -24.09
CA GLN A 38 -28.29 15.69 -24.21
C GLN A 38 -28.44 14.28 -23.64
N ARG A 39 -27.54 13.38 -23.99
CA ARG A 39 -27.50 12.01 -23.45
C ARG A 39 -27.21 11.98 -21.95
N THR A 40 -26.37 12.89 -21.49
CA THR A 40 -26.06 13.00 -20.04
C THR A 40 -27.31 13.43 -19.29
N LEU A 41 -28.07 14.40 -19.79
CA LEU A 41 -29.32 14.86 -19.18
C LEU A 41 -30.44 13.80 -19.24
N GLU A 42 -30.44 12.94 -20.26
CA GLU A 42 -31.35 11.79 -20.29
C GLU A 42 -31.05 10.72 -19.26
N MET A 43 -29.79 10.66 -18.77
CA MET A 43 -29.35 9.72 -17.73
C MET A 43 -29.46 10.32 -16.33
N ASP A 44 -29.25 11.61 -16.20
CA ASP A 44 -29.25 12.39 -14.97
C ASP A 44 -29.77 13.80 -15.28
N ASP A 45 -31.04 14.02 -15.04
CA ASP A 45 -31.71 15.30 -15.27
C ASP A 45 -31.22 16.41 -14.35
N GLY A 46 -30.66 16.04 -13.20
CA GLY A 46 -30.03 16.93 -12.25
C GLY A 46 -28.57 17.30 -12.56
N PHE A 47 -27.98 16.77 -13.64
CA PHE A 47 -26.53 16.96 -13.94
C PHE A 47 -26.08 18.43 -13.98
N LEU A 48 -26.95 19.35 -14.40
CA LEU A 48 -26.66 20.79 -14.43
C LEU A 48 -27.15 21.54 -13.18
N ASP A 49 -27.73 20.86 -12.22
CA ASP A 49 -28.16 21.47 -10.97
C ASP A 49 -26.94 21.76 -10.09
N THR A 50 -26.49 23.01 -10.08
CA THR A 50 -25.35 23.46 -9.28
C THR A 50 -25.70 23.63 -7.80
N ASP A 51 -26.97 23.64 -7.45
CA ASP A 51 -27.47 23.83 -6.08
C ASP A 51 -27.87 22.49 -5.42
N ALA A 52 -27.75 21.37 -6.15
CA ALA A 52 -27.97 20.05 -5.58
C ALA A 52 -27.01 19.81 -4.41
N GLU A 53 -27.57 19.47 -3.26
CA GLU A 53 -26.75 19.07 -2.10
C GLU A 53 -25.95 17.83 -2.45
N HIS A 54 -24.63 17.98 -2.49
CA HIS A 54 -23.73 16.85 -2.62
C HIS A 54 -23.62 16.14 -1.28
N GLU A 55 -24.23 15.00 -1.15
CA GLU A 55 -24.00 14.12 0.01
C GLU A 55 -22.57 13.56 -0.08
N HIS A 56 -21.67 14.15 0.69
CA HIS A 56 -20.38 13.54 0.95
C HIS A 56 -20.57 12.37 1.92
N ASP A 57 -20.13 11.17 1.53
CA ASP A 57 -20.07 10.05 2.48
C ASP A 57 -19.02 10.37 3.55
N ALA A 58 -19.49 10.98 4.64
CA ALA A 58 -18.64 11.37 5.77
C ALA A 58 -17.93 10.18 6.44
N SER A 59 -18.30 8.95 6.08
CA SER A 59 -17.64 7.75 6.57
C SER A 59 -16.30 7.49 5.89
N VAL A 60 -16.05 8.08 4.70
CA VAL A 60 -14.78 7.96 3.97
C VAL A 60 -13.83 9.06 4.39
N SER A 61 -12.65 8.69 4.81
CA SER A 61 -11.62 9.64 5.24
C SER A 61 -10.23 9.23 4.71
N SER A 62 -9.29 10.14 4.87
CA SER A 62 -7.88 9.89 4.61
C SER A 62 -7.04 10.18 5.84
N LEU A 63 -6.03 9.37 6.07
CA LEU A 63 -5.05 9.54 7.14
C LEU A 63 -3.65 9.54 6.55
N ALA A 64 -2.89 10.60 6.80
CA ALA A 64 -1.46 10.62 6.54
C ALA A 64 -0.70 10.45 7.86
N ILE A 65 0.30 9.58 7.83
CA ILE A 65 1.22 9.32 8.94
C ILE A 65 2.62 9.67 8.44
N VAL A 66 3.32 10.49 9.19
CA VAL A 66 4.76 10.74 9.02
C VAL A 66 5.43 10.33 10.33
N GLN A 67 6.31 9.34 10.26
CA GLN A 67 6.94 8.74 11.42
C GLN A 67 8.46 8.78 11.24
N PRO A 68 9.19 9.60 12.03
CA PRO A 68 10.64 9.57 12.07
C PRO A 68 11.16 8.23 12.61
N GLY A 69 12.33 7.83 12.13
CA GLY A 69 12.96 6.59 12.52
C GLY A 69 12.67 5.45 11.55
N GLU A 70 13.33 4.34 11.79
CA GLU A 70 13.22 3.14 10.98
C GLU A 70 12.17 2.20 11.57
N VAL A 71 11.47 1.49 10.70
CA VAL A 71 10.51 0.47 11.10
C VAL A 71 11.13 -0.92 11.00
N ASP A 72 10.75 -1.78 11.92
CA ASP A 72 11.09 -3.19 11.90
C ASP A 72 10.22 -3.93 10.89
N ALA A 73 10.83 -4.69 9.99
CA ALA A 73 10.11 -5.35 8.91
C ALA A 73 9.12 -6.42 9.41
N GLU A 74 9.50 -7.21 10.42
CA GLU A 74 8.64 -8.28 10.94
C GLU A 74 7.44 -7.74 11.70
N LEU A 75 7.65 -6.71 12.54
CA LEU A 75 6.55 -6.04 13.24
C LEU A 75 5.60 -5.38 12.26
N LEU A 76 6.13 -4.73 11.22
CA LEU A 76 5.33 -4.10 10.18
C LEU A 76 4.49 -5.13 9.41
N GLU A 77 5.10 -6.24 9.00
CA GLU A 77 4.42 -7.30 8.25
C GLU A 77 3.31 -7.95 9.09
N GLY A 78 3.58 -8.21 10.37
CA GLY A 78 2.58 -8.70 11.31
C GLY A 78 1.41 -7.73 11.46
N TRP A 79 1.68 -6.46 11.75
CA TRP A 79 0.66 -5.43 11.91
C TRP A 79 -0.20 -5.23 10.64
N ILE A 80 0.44 -5.15 9.47
CA ILE A 80 -0.27 -5.04 8.20
C ILE A 80 -1.16 -6.28 7.96
N GLY A 81 -0.66 -7.48 8.26
CA GLY A 81 -1.41 -8.73 8.12
C GLY A 81 -2.67 -8.73 8.98
N ASP A 82 -2.57 -8.30 10.23
CA ASP A 82 -3.70 -8.18 11.15
C ASP A 82 -4.68 -7.09 10.69
N LEU A 83 -4.19 -5.91 10.34
CA LEU A 83 -4.98 -4.80 9.84
C LEU A 83 -5.82 -5.20 8.63
N LEU A 84 -5.24 -5.96 7.70
CA LEU A 84 -5.95 -6.42 6.51
C LEU A 84 -6.99 -7.49 6.79
N ARG A 85 -6.68 -8.39 7.69
CA ARG A 85 -7.61 -9.44 8.09
C ARG A 85 -8.86 -8.82 8.72
N ASP A 86 -8.65 -7.81 9.58
CA ASP A 86 -9.71 -7.23 10.39
C ASP A 86 -10.46 -6.10 9.66
N ARG A 87 -9.77 -5.29 8.89
CA ARG A 87 -10.26 -4.03 8.31
C ARG A 87 -10.00 -3.87 6.81
N GLY A 88 -9.47 -4.90 6.13
CA GLY A 88 -9.05 -4.78 4.73
C GLY A 88 -10.16 -4.36 3.78
N ALA A 89 -11.42 -4.70 4.07
CA ALA A 89 -12.57 -4.28 3.26
C ALA A 89 -12.84 -2.77 3.36
N ASP A 90 -12.49 -2.15 4.48
CA ASP A 90 -12.70 -0.71 4.74
C ASP A 90 -11.51 0.14 4.27
N ILE A 91 -10.36 -0.47 4.04
CA ILE A 91 -9.17 0.23 3.53
C ILE A 91 -9.17 0.17 2.01
N PHE A 92 -9.50 1.28 1.37
CA PHE A 92 -9.63 1.34 -0.08
C PHE A 92 -8.28 1.49 -0.78
N ARG A 93 -7.37 2.25 -0.18
CA ARG A 93 -6.05 2.51 -0.75
C ARG A 93 -5.03 2.82 0.34
N THR A 94 -3.84 2.28 0.15
CA THR A 94 -2.67 2.62 0.96
C THR A 94 -1.49 2.91 0.06
N LYS A 95 -0.73 3.93 0.38
CA LYS A 95 0.55 4.23 -0.26
C LYS A 95 1.55 4.72 0.75
N GLY A 96 2.82 4.42 0.52
CA GLY A 96 3.86 4.95 1.39
C GLY A 96 5.27 4.67 0.91
N ILE A 97 6.18 5.35 1.59
CA ILE A 97 7.61 5.10 1.53
C ILE A 97 8.03 4.81 2.97
N LEU A 98 8.69 3.68 3.17
CA LEU A 98 9.07 3.19 4.48
C LEU A 98 10.59 3.14 4.60
N ALA A 99 11.08 3.60 5.73
CA ALA A 99 12.46 3.42 6.16
C ALA A 99 12.56 2.13 6.97
N ILE A 100 12.99 1.06 6.32
CA ILE A 100 13.14 -0.25 6.96
C ILE A 100 14.51 -0.33 7.65
N ALA A 101 14.53 -0.80 8.89
CA ALA A 101 15.75 -0.97 9.65
C ALA A 101 16.73 -1.91 8.92
N GLY A 102 17.99 -1.49 8.85
CA GLY A 102 19.05 -2.24 8.18
C GLY A 102 19.00 -2.23 6.65
N SER A 103 18.02 -1.57 6.00
CA SER A 103 17.95 -1.43 4.55
C SER A 103 18.49 -0.08 4.08
N PRO A 104 19.45 0.00 3.15
CA PRO A 104 19.88 1.27 2.57
C PRO A 104 18.86 1.83 1.57
N LYS A 105 17.85 1.04 1.19
CA LYS A 105 16.86 1.40 0.18
C LYS A 105 15.52 1.77 0.80
N LYS A 106 14.81 2.68 0.13
CA LYS A 106 13.42 3.00 0.43
C LYS A 106 12.55 1.80 0.09
N CYS A 107 11.64 1.43 0.99
CA CYS A 107 10.61 0.45 0.69
C CYS A 107 9.36 1.19 0.21
N VAL A 108 9.01 1.01 -1.06
CA VAL A 108 7.78 1.56 -1.63
C VAL A 108 6.64 0.59 -1.34
N PHE A 109 5.64 1.07 -0.65
CA PHE A 109 4.50 0.30 -0.21
C PHE A 109 3.22 0.82 -0.85
N GLN A 110 2.40 -0.07 -1.40
CA GLN A 110 1.12 0.29 -1.98
C GLN A 110 0.10 -0.83 -1.84
N GLY A 111 -1.15 -0.43 -1.63
CA GLY A 111 -2.27 -1.34 -1.48
C GLY A 111 -3.54 -0.80 -2.11
N VAL A 112 -4.35 -1.72 -2.64
CA VAL A 112 -5.72 -1.48 -3.09
C VAL A 112 -6.58 -2.58 -2.50
N HIS A 113 -7.45 -2.20 -1.59
CA HIS A 113 -8.19 -3.13 -0.74
C HIS A 113 -7.23 -4.14 -0.09
N MET A 114 -7.50 -5.43 -0.23
CA MET A 114 -6.72 -6.51 0.36
C MET A 114 -5.48 -6.91 -0.45
N ILE A 115 -5.20 -6.22 -1.55
CA ILE A 115 -4.03 -6.51 -2.39
C ILE A 115 -2.91 -5.54 -2.03
N PHE A 116 -1.82 -6.10 -1.56
CA PHE A 116 -0.62 -5.37 -1.18
C PHE A 116 0.54 -5.71 -2.09
N ASN A 117 1.38 -4.70 -2.31
CA ASN A 117 2.66 -4.87 -2.95
C ASN A 117 3.69 -3.97 -2.27
N SER A 118 4.86 -4.50 -2.03
CA SER A 118 6.03 -3.75 -1.60
C SER A 118 7.18 -4.00 -2.57
N ALA A 119 7.96 -2.96 -2.83
CA ALA A 119 9.12 -3.03 -3.69
C ALA A 119 10.25 -2.16 -3.14
N LEU A 120 11.48 -2.58 -3.32
CA LEU A 120 12.63 -1.74 -3.02
C LEU A 120 12.77 -0.67 -4.11
N GLY A 121 12.78 0.57 -3.67
CA GLY A 121 13.03 1.75 -4.50
C GLY A 121 14.50 2.17 -4.54
N GLY A 122 14.74 3.45 -4.78
CA GLY A 122 16.07 4.04 -4.71
C GLY A 122 16.65 4.05 -3.29
N GLU A 123 17.94 4.28 -3.19
CA GLU A 123 18.62 4.45 -1.91
C GLU A 123 18.24 5.77 -1.25
N TRP A 124 18.36 5.82 0.06
CA TRP A 124 18.29 7.07 0.81
C TRP A 124 19.51 7.92 0.46
N ALA A 125 19.30 9.21 0.16
CA ALA A 125 20.41 10.12 -0.10
C ALA A 125 21.19 10.38 1.19
N GLU A 126 22.46 10.74 1.05
CA GLU A 126 23.30 11.12 2.18
C GLU A 126 22.68 12.35 2.89
N GLY A 127 22.47 12.25 4.21
CA GLY A 127 21.81 13.28 5.00
C GLY A 127 20.29 13.36 4.87
N GLU A 128 19.66 12.51 4.04
CA GLU A 128 18.21 12.43 3.96
C GLU A 128 17.65 11.82 5.26
N PRO A 129 16.64 12.48 5.90
CA PRO A 129 16.02 11.94 7.10
C PRO A 129 15.38 10.59 6.84
N ARG A 130 15.72 9.62 7.66
CA ARG A 130 15.10 8.29 7.60
C ARG A 130 13.75 8.37 8.33
N GLU A 131 12.71 8.54 7.56
CA GLU A 131 11.33 8.61 8.04
C GLU A 131 10.40 7.82 7.15
N SER A 132 9.36 7.29 7.74
CA SER A 132 8.31 6.59 7.01
C SER A 132 7.10 7.48 6.80
N ARG A 133 6.55 7.46 5.60
CA ARG A 133 5.35 8.21 5.21
C ARG A 133 4.32 7.23 4.66
N LEU A 134 3.16 7.18 5.30
CA LEU A 134 2.03 6.34 4.89
C LEU A 134 0.78 7.18 4.71
N VAL A 135 -0.03 6.85 3.72
CA VAL A 135 -1.37 7.40 3.52
C VAL A 135 -2.35 6.25 3.40
N PHE A 136 -3.40 6.30 4.21
CA PHE A 136 -4.56 5.43 4.14
C PHE A 136 -5.76 6.21 3.63
N ILE A 137 -6.55 5.61 2.76
CA ILE A 137 -7.86 6.12 2.33
C ILE A 137 -8.84 4.98 2.53
N GLY A 138 -9.94 5.24 3.23
CA GLY A 138 -10.90 4.20 3.52
C GLY A 138 -12.11 4.68 4.29
N LYS A 139 -12.98 3.75 4.61
CA LYS A 139 -14.22 3.96 5.34
C LYS A 139 -14.01 3.71 6.82
N ASN A 140 -14.57 4.58 7.67
CA ASN A 140 -14.54 4.44 9.13
C ASN A 140 -13.12 4.21 9.69
N LEU A 141 -12.09 4.87 9.12
CA LEU A 141 -10.71 4.71 9.55
C LEU A 141 -10.54 5.15 11.02
N GLN A 142 -9.99 4.26 11.84
CA GLN A 142 -9.64 4.54 13.22
C GLN A 142 -8.26 5.18 13.27
N HIS A 143 -8.21 6.50 13.12
CA HIS A 143 -6.96 7.26 12.92
C HIS A 143 -5.94 7.02 14.03
N GLU A 144 -6.38 7.03 15.29
CA GLU A 144 -5.50 6.83 16.45
C GLU A 144 -4.97 5.40 16.53
N GLU A 145 -5.81 4.40 16.25
CA GLU A 145 -5.38 2.99 16.20
C GLU A 145 -4.34 2.76 15.10
N LEU A 146 -4.55 3.35 13.91
CA LEU A 146 -3.62 3.24 12.80
C LEU A 146 -2.26 3.91 13.13
N ARG A 147 -2.29 5.09 13.77
CA ARG A 147 -1.07 5.76 14.22
C ARG A 147 -0.34 4.96 15.27
N ALA A 148 -1.05 4.51 16.30
CA ALA A 148 -0.47 3.73 17.40
C ALA A 148 0.12 2.40 16.89
N GLY A 149 -0.64 1.67 16.05
CA GLY A 149 -0.18 0.41 15.47
C GLY A 149 1.07 0.58 14.61
N PHE A 150 1.10 1.61 13.76
CA PHE A 150 2.30 1.89 12.97
C PHE A 150 3.49 2.31 13.85
N SER A 151 3.27 3.14 14.85
CA SER A 151 4.34 3.55 15.78
C SER A 151 4.90 2.37 16.58
N ALA A 152 4.09 1.36 16.87
CA ALA A 152 4.55 0.13 17.54
C ALA A 152 5.48 -0.72 16.66
N CYS A 153 5.51 -0.47 15.34
CA CYS A 153 6.41 -1.15 14.41
C CYS A 153 7.82 -0.53 14.35
N LEU A 154 8.11 0.54 15.12
CA LEU A 154 9.44 1.14 15.10
C LEU A 154 10.50 0.18 15.61
N ALA A 155 11.62 0.13 14.89
CA ALA A 155 12.81 -0.54 15.35
C ALA A 155 13.38 0.19 16.58
N THR A 156 13.57 -0.54 17.66
CA THR A 156 14.09 0.02 18.91
C THR A 156 15.37 -0.72 19.34
N PRO A 157 16.30 -0.03 20.03
CA PRO A 157 17.50 -0.70 20.56
C PRO A 157 17.16 -1.89 21.48
N GLN A 158 16.03 -1.84 22.18
CA GLN A 158 15.55 -2.91 23.04
C GLN A 158 15.14 -4.14 22.23
N LEU A 159 14.44 -3.96 21.12
CA LEU A 159 14.07 -5.04 20.21
C LEU A 159 15.31 -5.71 19.60
N ASP A 160 16.27 -4.89 19.15
CA ASP A 160 17.54 -5.40 18.65
C ASP A 160 18.32 -6.18 19.70
N ALA A 161 18.35 -5.68 20.94
CA ALA A 161 18.99 -6.37 22.06
C ALA A 161 18.31 -7.71 22.37
N GLN A 162 16.97 -7.75 22.36
CA GLN A 162 16.21 -8.99 22.56
C GLN A 162 16.48 -10.01 21.46
N ARG A 163 16.49 -9.57 20.18
CA ARG A 163 16.81 -10.45 19.04
C ARG A 163 18.24 -10.99 19.13
N ARG A 164 19.20 -10.13 19.46
CA ARG A 164 20.60 -10.57 19.66
C ARG A 164 20.73 -11.60 20.78
N ALA A 165 20.02 -11.38 21.88
CA ALA A 165 20.02 -12.32 23.01
C ALA A 165 19.35 -13.67 22.65
N ALA A 166 18.42 -13.69 21.70
CA ALA A 166 17.76 -14.89 21.21
C ALA A 166 18.55 -15.64 20.13
N LEU A 167 19.63 -15.06 19.60
CA LEU A 167 20.45 -15.73 18.59
C LEU A 167 21.12 -16.97 19.18
N ARG A 168 21.07 -18.07 18.44
CA ARG A 168 21.78 -19.30 18.75
C ARG A 168 23.31 -19.14 18.75
N PHE A 169 23.82 -18.19 17.97
CA PHE A 169 25.23 -17.89 17.79
C PHE A 169 25.46 -16.40 18.01
N GLU A 170 26.61 -16.06 18.53
CA GLU A 170 27.00 -14.65 18.70
C GLU A 170 27.16 -13.93 17.37
N VAL A 171 26.84 -12.62 17.35
CA VAL A 171 27.09 -11.75 16.20
C VAL A 171 28.59 -11.79 15.86
N GLY A 172 28.89 -12.02 14.59
CA GLY A 172 30.27 -12.19 14.11
C GLY A 172 30.76 -13.63 14.07
N ALA A 173 30.05 -14.59 14.68
CA ALA A 173 30.41 -16.00 14.60
C ALA A 173 30.38 -16.53 13.16
N HIS A 174 31.34 -17.36 12.79
CA HIS A 174 31.35 -18.07 11.53
C HIS A 174 30.47 -19.32 11.64
N VAL A 175 29.56 -19.46 10.74
CA VAL A 175 28.60 -20.56 10.71
C VAL A 175 28.56 -21.23 9.35
N GLN A 176 28.08 -22.46 9.33
CA GLN A 176 27.73 -23.15 8.07
C GLN A 176 26.20 -23.25 8.03
N CYS A 177 25.59 -22.72 6.96
CA CYS A 177 24.17 -22.76 6.72
C CYS A 177 23.85 -23.73 5.60
N LYS A 178 22.84 -24.56 5.80
CA LYS A 178 22.29 -25.41 4.75
C LYS A 178 21.47 -24.56 3.79
N VAL A 179 21.92 -24.40 2.56
CA VAL A 179 21.28 -23.57 1.52
C VAL A 179 20.46 -24.38 0.53
N ALA A 180 20.72 -25.69 0.44
CA ALA A 180 19.95 -26.67 -0.31
C ALA A 180 20.04 -28.04 0.37
N PRO A 181 19.26 -29.06 -0.04
CA PRO A 181 19.23 -30.37 0.63
C PRO A 181 20.61 -30.98 0.93
N ASP A 182 21.57 -30.81 0.04
CA ASP A 182 22.94 -31.35 0.15
C ASP A 182 24.04 -30.28 0.04
N GLU A 183 23.68 -29.00 0.15
CA GLU A 183 24.62 -27.89 -0.02
C GLU A 183 24.72 -27.04 1.25
N TRP A 184 25.97 -26.77 1.67
CA TRP A 184 26.29 -25.95 2.84
C TRP A 184 27.13 -24.76 2.42
N ALA A 185 26.69 -23.56 2.77
CA ALA A 185 27.45 -22.33 2.58
C ALA A 185 28.05 -21.84 3.89
N LYS A 186 29.26 -21.30 3.81
CA LYS A 186 29.90 -20.60 4.92
C LYS A 186 29.33 -19.19 5.00
N GLY A 187 28.97 -18.77 6.19
CA GLY A 187 28.45 -17.43 6.47
C GLY A 187 28.99 -16.88 7.76
N ARG A 188 28.63 -15.64 8.03
CA ARG A 188 28.91 -14.99 9.30
C ARG A 188 27.58 -14.45 9.87
N VAL A 189 27.36 -14.61 11.17
CA VAL A 189 26.19 -14.07 11.83
C VAL A 189 26.29 -12.55 11.83
N VAL A 190 25.30 -11.89 11.27
CA VAL A 190 25.13 -10.43 11.26
C VAL A 190 24.00 -10.04 12.22
N ALA A 191 24.07 -8.81 12.71
CA ALA A 191 23.02 -8.26 13.58
C ALA A 191 21.83 -7.77 12.74
#